data_60848089567af6678436f97d54e065db
#
_entry.id   60848089567af6678436f97d54e065db
#
_cell.length_a   1.000
_cell.length_b   1.000
_cell.length_c   1.000
_cell.angle_alpha   90.00
_cell.angle_beta   90.00
_cell.angle_gamma   90.00
#
_symmetry.space_group_name_H-M   'P 1'
#
loop_
_entity.id
_entity.type
_entity.pdbx_description
1 polymer ?
#
loop_
_entity_poly.entity_id
_entity_poly.type
_entity_poly.pdbx_seq_one_letter_code
_entity_poly.pdbx_strand_id
1 'polypeptide(L)'
;MNNFRLFLAASLVLGCFIEVEAEPETVREWKEALVEKTAYEIRQEKNGYVALVEFERPRPAKTSAELERINPGLFSLLPGLERMIDEGRVSECYEILYDRKVQELKGGYFPTDHNFLDCETAMDLVHANSGRKVFLLQADMDVVTDGVDAARAPNVEDYDFARGSNSFLPITKYGWRRGNTPPNPFIDYYPEALKELKEVRADLLKRADADKGKIWRRMLETCEEQIRMVKSRGNGSSIQSWMKSSRYLVATEDPFVVLPMSWFKVATTPGTGDLCAVVYKGKIYPAILGDSGPDTKVGEASLKLAQQLNPKASGTIRATSSVGVTYLFFPGTKLSSGNLNYAEWRAQIIELLGEIGGVSSEDIVHTW
;
A
#
# COMPACT_ATOMS: atom_id res chain seq x y z
N MET A 1 1.93 4.68 -36.54
CA MET A 1 1.75 5.98 -35.89
C MET A 1 0.51 5.84 -35.00
N ASN A 2 0.69 5.27 -33.83
CA ASN A 2 -0.39 5.08 -32.87
C ASN A 2 -0.38 6.26 -31.90
N ASN A 3 -1.49 7.00 -31.91
CA ASN A 3 -1.72 8.12 -31.00
C ASN A 3 -1.88 7.57 -29.57
N PHE A 4 -0.83 7.64 -28.79
CA PHE A 4 -0.90 7.46 -27.36
C PHE A 4 -1.66 8.68 -26.79
N ARG A 5 -2.93 8.53 -26.53
CA ARG A 5 -3.67 9.49 -25.73
C ARG A 5 -3.48 9.09 -24.27
N LEU A 6 -2.66 9.85 -23.56
CA LEU A 6 -2.67 9.87 -22.11
C LEU A 6 -4.08 10.28 -21.68
N PHE A 7 -4.90 9.30 -21.33
CA PHE A 7 -6.17 9.60 -20.67
C PHE A 7 -5.81 10.03 -19.25
N LEU A 8 -5.82 11.34 -19.02
CA LEU A 8 -6.06 11.85 -17.68
C LEU A 8 -7.44 11.30 -17.28
N ALA A 9 -7.45 10.19 -16.58
CA ALA A 9 -8.60 9.74 -15.83
C ALA A 9 -8.81 10.78 -14.73
N ALA A 10 -9.57 11.81 -15.05
CA ALA A 10 -10.18 12.66 -14.05
C ALA A 10 -11.15 11.73 -13.30
N SER A 11 -10.69 11.14 -12.20
CA SER A 11 -11.59 10.57 -11.21
C SER A 11 -12.45 11.72 -10.72
N LEU A 12 -13.61 11.87 -11.34
CA LEU A 12 -14.72 12.66 -10.82
C LEU A 12 -15.16 11.92 -9.55
N VAL A 13 -14.50 12.22 -8.45
CA VAL A 13 -15.04 11.94 -7.13
C VAL A 13 -16.26 12.88 -7.01
N LEU A 14 -17.44 12.32 -7.28
CA LEU A 14 -18.68 12.89 -6.75
C LEU A 14 -18.55 12.81 -5.24
N GLY A 15 -18.00 13.86 -4.64
CA GLY A 15 -18.04 14.06 -3.21
C GLY A 15 -19.50 14.13 -2.80
N CYS A 16 -19.98 13.21 -1.98
CA CYS A 16 -21.16 13.42 -1.19
C CYS A 16 -20.90 14.66 -0.32
N PHE A 17 -21.49 15.78 -0.72
CA PHE A 17 -21.55 16.98 0.10
C PHE A 17 -22.53 16.66 1.24
N ILE A 18 -22.01 16.49 2.44
CA ILE A 18 -22.82 16.59 3.66
C ILE A 18 -22.88 18.09 3.93
N GLU A 19 -24.02 18.72 3.63
CA GLU A 19 -24.33 20.05 4.13
C GLU A 19 -24.52 19.96 5.64
N VAL A 20 -23.54 20.45 6.38
CA VAL A 20 -23.70 20.73 7.81
C VAL A 20 -23.74 22.25 7.94
N GLU A 21 -24.94 22.81 8.04
CA GLU A 21 -25.13 24.16 8.55
C GLU A 21 -24.81 24.19 10.05
N ALA A 22 -23.64 24.66 10.43
CA ALA A 22 -23.30 24.96 11.82
C ALA A 22 -23.24 26.48 11.99
N GLU A 23 -24.01 27.02 12.91
CA GLU A 23 -23.92 28.43 13.30
C GLU A 23 -22.56 28.76 13.93
N PRO A 24 -22.04 30.00 13.73
CA PRO A 24 -20.69 30.39 14.16
C PRO A 24 -20.42 30.25 15.68
N GLU A 25 -21.43 30.28 16.51
CA GLU A 25 -21.32 30.17 17.95
C GLU A 25 -21.00 28.75 18.42
N THR A 26 -21.55 27.73 17.79
CA THR A 26 -21.26 26.31 18.08
C THR A 26 -19.81 25.96 17.80
N VAL A 27 -19.20 26.53 16.77
CA VAL A 27 -17.78 26.33 16.43
C VAL A 27 -16.86 26.85 17.54
N ARG A 28 -17.23 27.90 18.25
CA ARG A 28 -16.44 28.49 19.32
C ARG A 28 -16.47 27.64 20.60
N GLU A 29 -17.63 27.13 20.96
CA GLU A 29 -17.79 26.22 22.10
C GLU A 29 -17.06 24.89 21.87
N TRP A 30 -17.05 24.39 20.63
CA TRP A 30 -16.30 23.19 20.24
C TRP A 30 -14.79 23.40 20.33
N LYS A 31 -14.28 24.58 19.98
CA LYS A 31 -12.86 24.91 20.10
C LYS A 31 -12.38 24.89 21.56
N GLU A 32 -13.20 25.33 22.49
CA GLU A 32 -12.85 25.35 23.93
C GLU A 32 -12.93 23.95 24.56
N ALA A 33 -13.82 23.07 24.09
CA ALA A 33 -13.92 21.68 24.53
C ALA A 33 -12.84 20.75 23.98
N LEU A 34 -12.15 21.16 22.91
CA LEU A 34 -11.17 20.35 22.16
C LEU A 34 -9.72 20.57 22.57
N VAL A 35 -9.45 21.39 23.59
CA VAL A 35 -8.07 21.70 24.04
C VAL A 35 -7.31 20.46 24.55
N GLU A 36 -8.00 19.40 24.96
CA GLU A 36 -7.39 18.13 25.38
C GLU A 36 -7.42 17.01 24.32
N LYS A 37 -8.10 17.23 23.18
CA LYS A 37 -8.20 16.24 22.08
C LYS A 37 -7.55 16.80 20.82
N THR A 38 -6.88 15.95 20.07
CA THR A 38 -6.19 16.34 18.83
C THR A 38 -7.20 16.68 17.74
N ALA A 39 -7.63 17.94 17.67
CA ALA A 39 -8.54 18.47 16.66
C ALA A 39 -7.78 19.21 15.57
N TYR A 40 -8.17 19.04 14.33
CA TYR A 40 -7.56 19.71 13.18
C TYR A 40 -8.60 20.57 12.48
N GLU A 41 -8.27 21.85 12.30
CA GLU A 41 -9.08 22.80 11.53
C GLU A 41 -8.61 22.80 10.06
N ILE A 42 -9.47 22.43 9.16
CA ILE A 42 -9.23 22.60 7.70
C ILE A 42 -9.82 23.95 7.32
N ARG A 43 -8.96 24.97 7.11
CA ARG A 43 -9.36 26.26 6.59
C ARG A 43 -9.34 26.27 5.07
N GLN A 44 -10.47 26.58 4.47
CA GLN A 44 -10.54 27.09 3.10
C GLN A 44 -10.92 28.56 3.10
N GLU A 45 -10.50 29.26 2.01
CA GLU A 45 -10.66 30.71 1.86
C GLU A 45 -12.11 31.22 1.96
N LYS A 46 -12.25 32.51 2.11
CA LYS A 46 -13.32 33.44 2.45
C LYS A 46 -14.81 33.09 2.20
N ASN A 47 -15.16 32.02 1.50
CA ASN A 47 -16.54 31.53 1.28
C ASN A 47 -16.58 29.98 1.34
N GLY A 48 -15.72 29.35 2.10
CA GLY A 48 -15.63 27.89 2.22
C GLY A 48 -16.17 27.40 3.56
N TYR A 49 -16.51 26.12 3.58
CA TYR A 49 -16.91 25.40 4.78
C TYR A 49 -15.67 25.12 5.65
N VAL A 50 -15.82 25.25 6.96
CA VAL A 50 -14.81 24.76 7.94
C VAL A 50 -15.30 23.39 8.39
N ALA A 51 -14.51 22.35 8.13
CA ALA A 51 -14.74 21.03 8.71
C ALA A 51 -13.80 20.85 9.90
N LEU A 52 -14.35 20.57 11.06
CA LEU A 52 -13.59 20.14 12.21
C LEU A 52 -13.54 18.63 12.22
N VAL A 53 -12.34 18.05 12.12
CA VAL A 53 -12.14 16.59 12.18
C VAL A 53 -11.50 16.28 13.52
N GLU A 54 -12.23 15.59 14.38
CA GLU A 54 -11.70 15.00 15.60
C GLU A 54 -11.19 13.59 15.26
N PHE A 55 -9.94 13.33 15.61
CA PHE A 55 -9.32 12.03 15.43
C PHE A 55 -8.87 11.47 16.77
N GLU A 56 -9.48 10.37 17.18
CA GLU A 56 -9.02 9.54 18.28
C GLU A 56 -8.18 8.39 17.73
N ARG A 57 -6.92 8.28 18.21
CA ARG A 57 -6.06 7.16 17.81
C ARG A 57 -6.71 5.84 18.21
N PRO A 58 -6.95 4.91 17.30
CA PRO A 58 -7.54 3.62 17.65
C PRO A 58 -6.59 2.83 18.56
N ARG A 59 -7.18 2.11 19.49
CA ARG A 59 -6.43 1.16 20.32
C ARG A 59 -6.13 -0.10 19.50
N PRO A 60 -4.87 -0.57 19.44
CA PRO A 60 -4.55 -1.81 18.73
C PRO A 60 -5.21 -3.02 19.40
N ALA A 61 -5.69 -3.96 18.60
CA ALA A 61 -6.08 -5.26 19.10
C ALA A 61 -4.85 -6.01 19.68
N LYS A 62 -5.03 -6.67 20.82
CA LYS A 62 -3.93 -7.28 21.60
C LYS A 62 -4.17 -8.75 21.94
N THR A 63 -5.39 -9.23 21.78
CA THR A 63 -5.81 -10.57 22.19
C THR A 63 -6.27 -11.40 21.01
N SER A 64 -6.13 -12.70 21.13
CA SER A 64 -6.64 -13.65 20.15
C SER A 64 -8.15 -13.44 19.88
N ALA A 65 -8.95 -13.22 20.93
CA ALA A 65 -10.39 -12.98 20.80
C ALA A 65 -10.71 -11.73 19.96
N GLU A 66 -9.91 -10.65 20.06
CA GLU A 66 -10.08 -9.45 19.24
C GLU A 66 -9.77 -9.74 17.78
N LEU A 67 -8.67 -10.47 17.48
CA LEU A 67 -8.28 -10.82 16.11
C LEU A 67 -9.25 -11.80 15.45
N GLU A 68 -9.73 -12.81 16.20
CA GLU A 68 -10.74 -13.77 15.71
C GLU A 68 -12.05 -13.08 15.34
N ARG A 69 -12.47 -12.08 16.10
CA ARG A 69 -13.68 -11.29 15.78
C ARG A 69 -13.57 -10.58 14.44
N ILE A 70 -12.36 -10.16 14.06
CA ILE A 70 -12.10 -9.37 12.85
C ILE A 70 -11.80 -10.27 11.64
N ASN A 71 -11.09 -11.38 11.84
CA ASN A 71 -10.88 -12.43 10.85
C ASN A 71 -11.41 -13.78 11.36
N PRO A 72 -12.73 -14.02 11.31
CA PRO A 72 -13.32 -15.23 11.87
C PRO A 72 -12.80 -16.51 11.25
N GLY A 73 -12.48 -17.48 12.09
CA GLY A 73 -11.90 -18.76 11.72
C GLY A 73 -10.37 -18.76 11.64
N LEU A 74 -9.71 -17.65 12.01
CA LEU A 74 -8.25 -17.55 11.99
C LEU A 74 -7.58 -18.68 12.79
N PHE A 75 -8.04 -18.94 14.01
CA PHE A 75 -7.46 -19.99 14.87
C PHE A 75 -7.94 -21.39 14.52
N SER A 76 -9.07 -21.53 13.84
CA SER A 76 -9.43 -22.82 13.24
C SER A 76 -8.49 -23.22 12.11
N LEU A 77 -7.88 -22.24 11.42
CA LEU A 77 -6.88 -22.45 10.38
C LEU A 77 -5.48 -22.65 10.97
N LEU A 78 -5.13 -21.86 11.98
CA LEU A 78 -3.80 -21.71 12.57
C LEU A 78 -3.87 -21.85 14.11
N PRO A 79 -4.09 -23.06 14.64
CA PRO A 79 -4.34 -23.26 16.07
C PRO A 79 -3.21 -22.78 16.99
N GLY A 80 -1.96 -22.87 16.54
CA GLY A 80 -0.80 -22.43 17.32
C GLY A 80 -0.66 -20.92 17.44
N LEU A 81 -1.33 -20.16 16.56
CA LEU A 81 -1.22 -18.70 16.53
C LEU A 81 -1.93 -18.03 17.72
N GLU A 82 -3.01 -18.62 18.23
CA GLU A 82 -3.81 -18.08 19.34
C GLU A 82 -2.93 -17.74 20.54
N ARG A 83 -2.18 -18.74 21.03
CA ARG A 83 -1.28 -18.56 22.17
C ARG A 83 -0.17 -17.55 21.89
N MET A 84 0.39 -17.55 20.68
CA MET A 84 1.43 -16.60 20.30
C MET A 84 0.93 -15.15 20.38
N ILE A 85 -0.33 -14.89 20.03
CA ILE A 85 -0.91 -13.55 20.12
C ILE A 85 -1.10 -13.15 21.57
N ASP A 86 -1.67 -14.01 22.42
CA ASP A 86 -1.92 -13.70 23.83
C ASP A 86 -0.63 -13.50 24.64
N GLU A 87 0.48 -14.17 24.24
CA GLU A 87 1.81 -13.99 24.82
C GLU A 87 2.66 -12.92 24.11
N GLY A 88 2.18 -12.41 22.95
CA GLY A 88 2.86 -11.45 22.10
C GLY A 88 2.75 -10.02 22.60
N ARG A 89 3.35 -9.11 21.85
CA ARG A 89 3.27 -7.67 22.14
C ARG A 89 2.94 -6.88 20.88
N VAL A 90 2.23 -5.77 21.07
CA VAL A 90 2.05 -4.77 20.00
C VAL A 90 3.44 -4.25 19.59
N SER A 91 3.68 -4.23 18.29
CA SER A 91 4.92 -3.69 17.72
C SER A 91 4.92 -2.17 17.76
N GLU A 92 6.10 -1.57 17.93
CA GLU A 92 6.26 -0.10 17.81
C GLU A 92 5.87 0.42 16.41
N CYS A 93 5.82 -0.45 15.40
CA CYS A 93 5.34 -0.13 14.06
C CYS A 93 3.92 0.46 14.06
N TYR A 94 3.04 -0.02 14.94
CA TYR A 94 1.69 0.50 15.09
C TYR A 94 1.68 1.98 15.51
N GLU A 95 2.48 2.32 16.51
CA GLU A 95 2.62 3.71 16.98
C GLU A 95 3.22 4.61 15.90
N ILE A 96 4.29 4.15 15.24
CA ILE A 96 4.92 4.87 14.13
C ILE A 96 3.91 5.21 13.03
N LEU A 97 3.06 4.25 12.63
CA LEU A 97 2.03 4.45 11.61
C LEU A 97 1.08 5.59 11.99
N TYR A 98 0.49 5.49 13.18
CA TYR A 98 -0.50 6.48 13.60
C TYR A 98 0.11 7.84 13.92
N ASP A 99 1.36 7.89 14.39
CA ASP A 99 2.09 9.15 14.51
C ASP A 99 2.27 9.84 13.16
N ARG A 100 2.59 9.08 12.10
CA ARG A 100 2.69 9.62 10.73
C ARG A 100 1.35 10.11 10.21
N LYS A 101 0.29 9.33 10.39
CA LYS A 101 -1.08 9.73 10.02
C LYS A 101 -1.51 11.02 10.71
N VAL A 102 -1.24 11.13 12.02
CA VAL A 102 -1.51 12.35 12.80
C VAL A 102 -0.70 13.53 12.28
N GLN A 103 0.56 13.34 11.88
CA GLN A 103 1.38 14.42 11.30
C GLN A 103 0.81 14.91 9.95
N GLU A 104 0.31 14.02 9.11
CA GLU A 104 -0.36 14.41 7.86
C GLU A 104 -1.63 15.23 8.11
N LEU A 105 -2.48 14.79 9.07
CA LEU A 105 -3.66 15.55 9.48
C LEU A 105 -3.27 16.95 9.98
N LYS A 106 -2.21 17.08 10.82
CA LYS A 106 -1.67 18.37 11.26
C LYS A 106 -1.20 19.24 10.12
N GLY A 107 -0.68 18.64 9.06
CA GLY A 107 -0.31 19.30 7.81
C GLY A 107 -1.50 19.72 6.95
N GLY A 108 -2.73 19.41 7.36
CA GLY A 108 -3.96 19.71 6.60
C GLY A 108 -4.26 18.70 5.50
N TYR A 109 -3.58 17.56 5.48
CA TYR A 109 -3.86 16.48 4.55
C TYR A 109 -4.74 15.43 5.21
N PHE A 110 -5.90 15.18 4.61
CA PHE A 110 -6.78 14.05 4.95
C PHE A 110 -6.92 13.16 3.71
N PRO A 111 -6.45 11.91 3.75
CA PRO A 111 -6.54 11.02 2.62
C PRO A 111 -8.01 10.69 2.33
N THR A 112 -8.40 10.82 1.06
CA THR A 112 -9.76 10.48 0.58
C THR A 112 -9.75 9.28 -0.34
N ASP A 113 -8.58 8.80 -0.72
CA ASP A 113 -8.34 7.74 -1.70
C ASP A 113 -8.05 6.37 -1.07
N HIS A 114 -7.79 6.32 0.25
CA HIS A 114 -7.62 5.08 0.98
C HIS A 114 -8.28 5.13 2.37
N ASN A 115 -8.38 3.96 3.03
CA ASN A 115 -8.91 3.86 4.36
C ASN A 115 -7.92 4.43 5.40
N PHE A 116 -8.29 5.50 6.08
CA PHE A 116 -7.43 6.10 7.11
C PHE A 116 -7.22 5.17 8.33
N LEU A 117 -8.22 4.35 8.65
CA LEU A 117 -8.17 3.34 9.71
C LEU A 117 -7.89 1.95 9.11
N ASP A 118 -6.81 1.83 8.35
CA ASP A 118 -6.41 0.66 7.59
C ASP A 118 -5.72 -0.44 8.40
N CYS A 119 -5.36 -0.16 9.67
CA CYS A 119 -4.60 -1.04 10.53
C CYS A 119 -5.35 -1.33 11.84
N GLU A 120 -5.66 -2.59 12.10
CA GLU A 120 -6.19 -3.02 13.39
C GLU A 120 -5.09 -3.22 14.43
N THR A 121 -3.99 -3.88 14.02
CA THR A 121 -2.82 -4.10 14.87
C THR A 121 -1.59 -4.50 14.08
N ALA A 122 -0.42 -4.25 14.66
CA ALA A 122 0.85 -4.86 14.27
C ALA A 122 1.49 -5.45 15.54
N MET A 123 1.95 -6.71 15.48
CA MET A 123 2.46 -7.43 16.66
C MET A 123 3.77 -8.16 16.38
N ASP A 124 4.64 -8.16 17.38
CA ASP A 124 5.84 -9.00 17.43
C ASP A 124 5.51 -10.27 18.22
N LEU A 125 5.59 -11.41 17.56
CA LEU A 125 5.26 -12.71 18.12
C LEU A 125 6.49 -13.62 18.14
N VAL A 126 6.58 -14.51 19.14
CA VAL A 126 7.58 -15.55 19.20
C VAL A 126 6.92 -16.87 19.61
N HIS A 127 7.09 -17.91 18.82
CA HIS A 127 6.58 -19.22 19.20
C HIS A 127 7.47 -19.86 20.29
N ALA A 128 6.86 -20.19 21.43
CA ALA A 128 7.57 -20.60 22.64
C ALA A 128 8.49 -21.82 22.43
N ASN A 129 8.05 -22.82 21.66
CA ASN A 129 8.78 -24.08 21.50
C ASN A 129 9.86 -24.00 20.41
N SER A 130 9.55 -23.43 19.24
CA SER A 130 10.50 -23.35 18.12
C SER A 130 11.39 -22.11 18.16
N GLY A 131 11.00 -21.08 18.92
CA GLY A 131 11.65 -19.77 18.88
C GLY A 131 11.40 -18.99 17.59
N ARG A 132 10.49 -19.49 16.71
CA ARG A 132 10.15 -18.83 15.45
C ARG A 132 9.55 -17.45 15.74
N LYS A 133 10.16 -16.43 15.13
CA LYS A 133 9.63 -15.06 15.15
C LYS A 133 8.62 -14.88 14.03
N VAL A 134 7.52 -14.22 14.34
CA VAL A 134 6.48 -13.82 13.38
C VAL A 134 6.16 -12.35 13.62
N PHE A 135 6.16 -11.56 12.56
CA PHE A 135 5.58 -10.22 12.58
C PHE A 135 4.17 -10.34 12.02
N LEU A 136 3.18 -10.07 12.86
CA LEU A 136 1.77 -10.10 12.47
C LEU A 136 1.30 -8.69 12.18
N LEU A 137 0.60 -8.51 11.05
CA LEU A 137 -0.16 -7.32 10.72
C LEU A 137 -1.59 -7.75 10.46
N GLN A 138 -2.58 -7.05 11.06
CA GLN A 138 -3.98 -7.17 10.69
C GLN A 138 -4.46 -5.83 10.15
N ALA A 139 -4.86 -5.84 8.87
CA ALA A 139 -5.12 -4.63 8.10
C ALA A 139 -6.18 -4.88 7.02
N ASP A 140 -6.54 -3.84 6.27
CA ASP A 140 -7.26 -3.97 5.01
C ASP A 140 -6.33 -4.43 3.86
N MET A 141 -6.78 -4.37 2.60
CA MET A 141 -5.92 -4.62 1.46
C MET A 141 -6.19 -3.65 0.32
N ASP A 142 -5.25 -2.73 0.14
CA ASP A 142 -5.13 -1.87 -1.03
C ASP A 142 -4.33 -2.56 -2.14
N VAL A 143 -4.33 -1.97 -3.34
CA VAL A 143 -3.67 -2.53 -4.52
C VAL A 143 -2.47 -1.70 -4.92
N VAL A 144 -1.33 -2.37 -5.14
CA VAL A 144 -0.18 -1.82 -5.83
C VAL A 144 -0.04 -2.46 -7.21
N THR A 145 0.36 -1.66 -8.21
CA THR A 145 0.53 -2.09 -9.60
C THR A 145 1.98 -1.98 -10.08
N ASP A 146 2.91 -1.82 -9.16
CA ASP A 146 4.33 -1.54 -9.41
C ASP A 146 5.08 -2.70 -10.06
N GLY A 147 6.20 -2.36 -10.67
CA GLY A 147 7.16 -3.29 -11.24
C GLY A 147 6.94 -3.60 -12.71
N VAL A 148 8.06 -3.65 -13.44
CA VAL A 148 8.13 -4.05 -14.85
C VAL A 148 9.30 -5.01 -15.05
N ASP A 149 9.07 -6.09 -15.80
CA ASP A 149 10.11 -7.05 -16.16
C ASP A 149 10.06 -7.35 -17.66
N ALA A 150 11.07 -6.90 -18.40
CA ALA A 150 11.18 -7.06 -19.83
C ALA A 150 11.19 -8.53 -20.32
N ALA A 151 11.49 -9.49 -19.44
CA ALA A 151 11.45 -10.91 -19.79
C ALA A 151 10.03 -11.50 -19.75
N ARG A 152 9.11 -10.87 -19.00
CA ARG A 152 7.73 -11.32 -18.81
C ARG A 152 6.72 -10.45 -19.53
N ALA A 153 6.97 -9.16 -19.61
CA ALA A 153 6.18 -8.20 -20.34
C ALA A 153 7.12 -7.16 -20.99
N PRO A 154 7.45 -7.33 -22.26
CA PRO A 154 8.45 -6.51 -22.94
C PRO A 154 7.92 -5.13 -23.33
N ASN A 155 6.61 -4.93 -23.38
CA ASN A 155 6.00 -3.67 -23.81
C ASN A 155 5.50 -2.86 -22.62
N VAL A 156 5.69 -1.54 -22.70
CA VAL A 156 5.19 -0.61 -21.66
C VAL A 156 3.67 -0.64 -21.57
N GLU A 157 2.99 -0.89 -22.69
CA GLU A 157 1.52 -0.95 -22.77
C GLU A 157 0.91 -2.16 -22.02
N ASP A 158 1.70 -3.20 -21.77
CA ASP A 158 1.27 -4.39 -21.01
C ASP A 158 1.11 -4.09 -19.51
N TYR A 159 1.63 -2.95 -19.06
CA TYR A 159 1.55 -2.51 -17.67
C TYR A 159 0.53 -1.38 -17.53
N ASP A 160 -0.22 -1.47 -16.47
CA ASP A 160 -1.35 -0.61 -16.19
C ASP A 160 -0.99 0.84 -15.84
N PHE A 161 0.10 1.37 -16.41
CA PHE A 161 0.42 2.79 -16.31
C PHE A 161 -0.76 3.65 -16.80
N ALA A 162 -1.48 3.15 -17.80
CA ALA A 162 -2.67 3.82 -18.36
C ALA A 162 -3.93 3.67 -17.50
N ARG A 163 -3.98 2.75 -16.54
CA ARG A 163 -5.17 2.52 -15.71
C ARG A 163 -5.18 3.31 -14.40
N GLY A 164 -4.33 4.31 -14.28
CA GLY A 164 -4.63 5.40 -13.37
C GLY A 164 -4.06 5.31 -11.97
N SER A 165 -3.02 4.53 -11.70
CA SER A 165 -2.25 4.72 -10.47
C SER A 165 -1.26 5.85 -10.66
N ASN A 166 -1.55 7.04 -10.11
CA ASN A 166 -0.62 8.17 -10.08
C ASN A 166 0.68 7.87 -9.32
N SER A 167 0.73 6.71 -8.64
CA SER A 167 1.84 6.27 -7.80
C SER A 167 2.68 5.14 -8.40
N PHE A 168 2.36 4.65 -9.60
CA PHE A 168 3.08 3.55 -10.25
C PHE A 168 4.60 3.76 -10.29
N LEU A 169 5.34 2.74 -9.88
CA LEU A 169 6.79 2.64 -10.00
C LEU A 169 7.16 1.46 -10.90
N PRO A 170 8.06 1.65 -11.88
CA PRO A 170 8.52 0.56 -12.74
C PRO A 170 9.46 -0.43 -12.05
N ILE A 171 9.72 -0.24 -10.78
CA ILE A 171 10.58 -1.07 -9.94
C ILE A 171 9.87 -1.41 -8.65
N THR A 172 10.27 -2.53 -8.03
CA THR A 172 9.96 -2.87 -6.65
C THR A 172 11.23 -2.92 -5.82
N LYS A 173 11.13 -2.87 -4.51
CA LYS A 173 12.29 -2.95 -3.61
C LYS A 173 12.98 -4.30 -3.68
N TYR A 174 12.22 -5.38 -3.87
CA TYR A 174 12.78 -6.70 -4.15
C TYR A 174 13.20 -6.76 -5.63
N GLY A 175 14.49 -6.86 -5.85
CA GLY A 175 15.06 -6.96 -7.18
C GLY A 175 16.31 -7.82 -7.20
N TRP A 176 16.72 -8.25 -8.39
CA TRP A 176 17.91 -9.08 -8.59
C TRP A 176 18.62 -8.70 -9.88
N ARG A 177 19.87 -9.14 -10.03
CA ARG A 177 20.65 -8.85 -11.24
C ARG A 177 19.96 -9.43 -12.48
N ARG A 178 19.80 -8.63 -13.50
CA ARG A 178 19.06 -9.00 -14.70
C ARG A 178 19.77 -10.05 -15.59
N GLY A 179 21.06 -10.29 -15.41
CA GLY A 179 21.84 -11.15 -16.31
C GLY A 179 21.77 -10.66 -17.76
N ASN A 180 21.35 -11.52 -18.68
CA ASN A 180 21.18 -11.22 -20.10
C ASN A 180 19.76 -10.72 -20.47
N THR A 181 18.86 -10.55 -19.51
CA THR A 181 17.53 -9.98 -19.76
C THR A 181 17.67 -8.53 -20.22
N PRO A 182 16.90 -8.05 -21.21
CA PRO A 182 16.92 -6.65 -21.62
C PRO A 182 16.67 -5.69 -20.44
N PRO A 183 17.16 -4.45 -20.50
CA PRO A 183 16.81 -3.43 -19.52
C PRO A 183 15.32 -3.21 -19.43
N ASN A 184 14.87 -2.67 -18.28
CA ASN A 184 13.49 -2.30 -18.08
C ASN A 184 13.04 -1.30 -19.17
N PRO A 185 11.94 -1.58 -19.91
CA PRO A 185 11.51 -0.76 -21.06
C PRO A 185 11.10 0.66 -20.67
N PHE A 186 10.80 0.92 -19.40
CA PHE A 186 10.49 2.27 -18.92
C PHE A 186 11.65 3.25 -18.97
N ILE A 187 12.90 2.77 -19.18
CA ILE A 187 14.08 3.65 -19.32
C ILE A 187 13.88 4.67 -20.45
N ASP A 188 13.39 4.19 -21.59
CA ASP A 188 13.22 5.01 -22.79
C ASP A 188 11.87 5.75 -22.79
N TYR A 189 10.92 5.31 -21.97
CA TYR A 189 9.60 5.91 -21.86
C TYR A 189 9.60 7.28 -21.15
N TYR A 190 10.42 7.46 -20.12
CA TYR A 190 10.39 8.68 -19.31
C TYR A 190 10.63 10.00 -20.07
N PRO A 191 11.56 10.11 -21.03
CA PRO A 191 11.73 11.34 -21.79
C PRO A 191 10.46 11.73 -22.56
N GLU A 192 9.77 10.76 -23.14
CA GLU A 192 8.53 10.98 -23.88
C GLU A 192 7.38 11.36 -22.94
N ALA A 193 7.18 10.62 -21.87
CA ALA A 193 6.20 10.94 -20.83
C ALA A 193 6.41 12.36 -20.26
N LEU A 194 7.65 12.77 -20.02
CA LEU A 194 7.95 14.10 -19.54
C LEU A 194 7.61 15.19 -20.58
N LYS A 195 7.81 14.90 -21.87
CA LYS A 195 7.43 15.82 -22.96
C LYS A 195 5.93 15.99 -23.02
N GLU A 196 5.18 14.90 -23.06
CA GLU A 196 3.72 14.90 -23.08
C GLU A 196 3.12 15.63 -21.89
N LEU A 197 3.61 15.36 -20.67
CA LEU A 197 3.14 16.06 -19.47
C LEU A 197 3.41 17.55 -19.51
N LYS A 198 4.52 18.01 -20.10
CA LYS A 198 4.79 19.43 -20.29
C LYS A 198 3.81 20.09 -21.28
N GLU A 199 3.42 19.38 -22.33
CA GLU A 199 2.42 19.85 -23.30
C GLU A 199 1.04 19.95 -22.63
N VAL A 200 0.62 18.94 -21.88
CA VAL A 200 -0.62 18.95 -21.09
C VAL A 200 -0.61 20.11 -20.08
N ARG A 201 0.51 20.31 -19.36
CA ARG A 201 0.67 21.43 -18.43
C ARG A 201 0.49 22.79 -19.11
N ALA A 202 1.06 22.97 -20.30
CA ALA A 202 0.94 24.21 -21.04
C ALA A 202 -0.50 24.50 -21.48
N ASP A 203 -1.27 23.48 -21.86
CA ASP A 203 -2.69 23.61 -22.17
C ASP A 203 -3.54 23.91 -20.93
N LEU A 204 -3.30 23.22 -19.83
CA LEU A 204 -3.97 23.46 -18.55
C LEU A 204 -3.74 24.87 -18.01
N LEU A 205 -2.53 25.42 -18.15
CA LEU A 205 -2.24 26.81 -17.78
C LEU A 205 -3.10 27.81 -18.56
N LYS A 206 -3.19 27.64 -19.88
CA LYS A 206 -4.03 28.51 -20.72
C LYS A 206 -5.52 28.48 -20.30
N ARG A 207 -6.01 27.27 -19.94
CA ARG A 207 -7.41 27.09 -19.49
C ARG A 207 -7.62 27.64 -18.08
N ALA A 208 -6.66 27.47 -17.18
CA ALA A 208 -6.74 28.03 -15.83
C ALA A 208 -6.70 29.57 -15.80
N ASP A 209 -5.99 30.17 -16.75
CA ASP A 209 -5.97 31.63 -16.91
C ASP A 209 -7.29 32.19 -17.52
N ALA A 210 -7.89 31.43 -18.44
CA ALA A 210 -9.13 31.81 -19.10
C ALA A 210 -10.37 31.59 -18.21
N ASP A 211 -10.36 30.51 -17.43
CA ASP A 211 -11.43 30.14 -16.50
C ASP A 211 -10.84 29.95 -15.10
N LYS A 212 -11.10 30.93 -14.20
CA LYS A 212 -10.61 30.88 -12.80
C LYS A 212 -11.23 29.75 -11.97
N GLY A 213 -11.84 28.76 -12.61
CA GLY A 213 -12.45 27.59 -11.97
C GLY A 213 -11.47 26.72 -11.17
N LYS A 214 -11.91 26.23 -10.00
CA LYS A 214 -11.11 25.36 -9.12
C LYS A 214 -10.66 24.06 -9.80
N ILE A 215 -11.42 23.57 -10.77
CA ILE A 215 -11.17 22.28 -11.43
C ILE A 215 -9.86 22.30 -12.25
N TRP A 216 -9.62 23.39 -13.02
CA TRP A 216 -8.40 23.53 -13.83
C TRP A 216 -7.15 23.67 -12.97
N ARG A 217 -7.24 24.35 -11.83
CA ARG A 217 -6.12 24.46 -10.88
C ARG A 217 -5.76 23.09 -10.29
N ARG A 218 -6.75 22.31 -9.86
CA ARG A 218 -6.53 20.97 -9.34
C ARG A 218 -5.91 20.03 -10.39
N MET A 219 -6.38 20.10 -11.63
CA MET A 219 -5.78 19.33 -12.73
C MET A 219 -4.33 19.77 -13.00
N LEU A 220 -4.04 21.06 -12.90
CA LEU A 220 -2.69 21.59 -13.05
C LEU A 220 -1.77 21.11 -11.91
N GLU A 221 -2.22 21.16 -10.67
CA GLU A 221 -1.49 20.64 -9.51
C GLU A 221 -1.14 19.17 -9.68
N THR A 222 -2.12 18.34 -10.07
CA THR A 222 -1.91 16.91 -10.37
C THR A 222 -0.87 16.72 -11.49
N CYS A 223 -0.99 17.48 -12.59
CA CYS A 223 -0.03 17.40 -13.69
C CYS A 223 1.39 17.81 -13.26
N GLU A 224 1.52 18.84 -12.43
CA GLU A 224 2.82 19.28 -11.90
C GLU A 224 3.45 18.24 -10.96
N GLU A 225 2.63 17.54 -10.18
CA GLU A 225 3.08 16.43 -9.36
C GLU A 225 3.58 15.27 -10.21
N GLN A 226 2.84 14.88 -11.24
CA GLN A 226 3.28 13.86 -12.20
C GLN A 226 4.60 14.24 -12.88
N ILE A 227 4.77 15.51 -13.28
CA ILE A 227 6.04 16.01 -13.82
C ILE A 227 7.18 15.87 -12.80
N ARG A 228 6.93 16.20 -11.53
CA ARG A 228 7.94 16.03 -10.46
C ARG A 228 8.32 14.55 -10.30
N MET A 229 7.33 13.65 -10.28
CA MET A 229 7.57 12.21 -10.18
C MET A 229 8.38 11.67 -11.35
N VAL A 230 8.01 12.00 -12.59
CA VAL A 230 8.75 11.57 -13.78
C VAL A 230 10.19 12.11 -13.77
N LYS A 231 10.39 13.38 -13.40
CA LYS A 231 11.75 13.95 -13.28
C LYS A 231 12.59 13.25 -12.22
N SER A 232 12.01 12.91 -11.08
CA SER A 232 12.73 12.23 -10.00
C SER A 232 13.18 10.81 -10.36
N ARG A 233 12.50 10.19 -11.31
CA ARG A 233 12.72 8.81 -11.78
C ARG A 233 13.47 8.73 -13.11
N GLY A 234 13.61 9.85 -13.82
CA GLY A 234 14.23 9.94 -15.15
C GLY A 234 15.76 9.90 -15.15
N ASN A 235 16.33 10.42 -16.24
CA ASN A 235 17.76 10.35 -16.53
C ASN A 235 18.66 10.77 -15.35
N GLY A 236 19.64 9.91 -15.02
CA GLY A 236 20.62 10.12 -13.96
C GLY A 236 20.12 9.80 -12.55
N SER A 237 18.86 9.34 -12.38
CA SER A 237 18.35 8.92 -11.09
C SER A 237 18.90 7.55 -10.67
N SER A 238 18.89 7.28 -9.35
CA SER A 238 19.18 5.95 -8.81
C SER A 238 18.21 4.88 -9.34
N ILE A 239 16.95 5.26 -9.56
CA ILE A 239 15.91 4.39 -10.13
C ILE A 239 16.30 3.97 -11.55
N GLN A 240 16.72 4.89 -12.40
CA GLN A 240 17.19 4.56 -13.74
C GLN A 240 18.40 3.62 -13.73
N SER A 241 19.35 3.83 -12.82
CA SER A 241 20.48 2.93 -12.66
C SER A 241 20.04 1.52 -12.31
N TRP A 242 19.08 1.39 -11.42
CA TRP A 242 18.49 0.09 -11.05
C TRP A 242 17.76 -0.54 -12.22
N MET A 243 16.92 0.19 -12.94
CA MET A 243 16.23 -0.30 -14.14
C MET A 243 17.18 -0.85 -15.20
N LYS A 244 18.41 -0.29 -15.30
CA LYS A 244 19.46 -0.78 -16.21
C LYS A 244 20.10 -2.08 -15.77
N SER A 245 20.18 -2.36 -14.47
CA SER A 245 21.00 -3.44 -13.92
C SER A 245 20.18 -4.60 -13.32
N SER A 246 18.89 -4.40 -13.08
CA SER A 246 18.08 -5.32 -12.27
C SER A 246 16.77 -5.71 -12.94
N ARG A 247 16.24 -6.83 -12.50
CA ARG A 247 14.85 -7.29 -12.70
C ARG A 247 14.09 -7.06 -11.40
N TYR A 248 12.77 -7.03 -11.49
CA TYR A 248 11.86 -6.71 -10.39
C TYR A 248 10.66 -7.64 -10.36
N LEU A 249 9.95 -7.64 -9.22
CA LEU A 249 8.59 -8.17 -9.15
C LEU A 249 7.66 -7.34 -10.04
N VAL A 250 6.62 -7.99 -10.52
CA VAL A 250 5.57 -7.39 -11.35
C VAL A 250 4.24 -7.64 -10.67
N ALA A 251 3.55 -6.59 -10.27
CA ALA A 251 2.35 -6.70 -9.45
C ALA A 251 1.21 -7.47 -10.11
N THR A 252 1.15 -7.54 -11.45
CA THR A 252 0.18 -8.35 -12.20
C THR A 252 0.53 -9.85 -12.21
N GLU A 253 1.79 -10.20 -11.93
CA GLU A 253 2.29 -11.57 -12.08
C GLU A 253 2.70 -12.19 -10.72
N ASP A 254 3.26 -11.40 -9.83
CA ASP A 254 3.91 -11.87 -8.62
C ASP A 254 3.10 -11.57 -7.36
N PRO A 255 2.89 -12.56 -6.47
CA PRO A 255 2.23 -12.34 -5.20
C PRO A 255 3.19 -11.71 -4.19
N PHE A 256 3.02 -10.43 -3.89
CA PHE A 256 3.82 -9.75 -2.88
C PHE A 256 2.98 -8.75 -2.09
N VAL A 257 3.52 -8.36 -0.95
CA VAL A 257 2.97 -7.38 -0.03
C VAL A 257 3.95 -6.25 0.19
N VAL A 258 3.45 -5.13 0.71
CA VAL A 258 4.18 -3.88 0.89
C VAL A 258 4.09 -3.45 2.35
N LEU A 259 5.17 -2.93 2.92
CA LEU A 259 5.18 -2.32 4.25
C LEU A 259 5.68 -0.88 4.19
N PRO A 260 5.27 -0.02 5.14
CA PRO A 260 5.76 1.34 5.26
C PRO A 260 7.29 1.42 5.30
N MET A 261 7.87 2.40 4.60
CA MET A 261 9.33 2.56 4.55
C MET A 261 9.95 2.81 5.93
N SER A 262 9.27 3.55 6.79
CA SER A 262 9.73 3.83 8.16
C SER A 262 9.85 2.58 9.04
N TRP A 263 9.06 1.54 8.77
CA TRP A 263 9.06 0.30 9.54
C TRP A 263 10.34 -0.51 9.38
N PHE A 264 11.04 -0.39 8.26
CA PHE A 264 12.34 -1.07 8.04
C PHE A 264 13.47 -0.59 8.96
N LYS A 265 13.21 0.44 9.78
CA LYS A 265 14.12 0.89 10.83
C LYS A 265 13.91 0.17 12.17
N VAL A 266 12.79 -0.53 12.31
CA VAL A 266 12.43 -1.30 13.50
C VAL A 266 13.06 -2.69 13.39
N ALA A 267 13.78 -3.11 14.42
CA ALA A 267 14.59 -4.34 14.36
C ALA A 267 13.78 -5.64 14.21
N THR A 268 12.50 -5.63 14.59
CA THR A 268 11.60 -6.79 14.50
C THR A 268 10.86 -6.88 13.18
N THR A 269 10.89 -5.84 12.36
CA THR A 269 10.21 -5.80 11.06
C THR A 269 10.87 -6.77 10.07
N PRO A 270 10.08 -7.49 9.25
CA PRO A 270 10.61 -8.36 8.22
C PRO A 270 11.39 -7.57 7.18
N GLY A 271 12.38 -8.22 6.57
CA GLY A 271 13.18 -7.67 5.48
C GLY A 271 12.55 -7.93 4.11
N THR A 272 12.91 -7.11 3.12
CA THR A 272 12.49 -7.34 1.73
C THR A 272 12.96 -8.73 1.25
N GLY A 273 12.03 -9.53 0.76
CA GLY A 273 12.23 -10.91 0.35
C GLY A 273 11.84 -11.94 1.41
N ASP A 274 11.52 -11.54 2.65
CA ASP A 274 11.00 -12.46 3.65
C ASP A 274 9.61 -12.97 3.25
N LEU A 275 9.35 -14.24 3.58
CA LEU A 275 8.09 -14.91 3.29
C LEU A 275 6.95 -14.31 4.12
N CYS A 276 5.75 -14.30 3.52
CA CYS A 276 4.52 -13.86 4.14
C CYS A 276 3.38 -14.82 3.81
N ALA A 277 2.64 -15.26 4.83
CA ALA A 277 1.37 -15.93 4.68
C ALA A 277 0.22 -14.93 4.86
N VAL A 278 -0.57 -14.69 3.82
CA VAL A 278 -1.73 -13.79 3.87
C VAL A 278 -2.98 -14.62 4.11
N VAL A 279 -3.67 -14.40 5.22
CA VAL A 279 -4.84 -15.17 5.65
C VAL A 279 -6.10 -14.33 5.47
N TYR A 280 -7.03 -14.84 4.69
CA TYR A 280 -8.31 -14.18 4.46
C TYR A 280 -9.42 -15.21 4.14
N LYS A 281 -10.55 -15.10 4.86
CA LYS A 281 -11.77 -15.92 4.63
C LYS A 281 -11.48 -17.41 4.42
N GLY A 282 -10.76 -18.02 5.32
CA GLY A 282 -10.52 -19.46 5.31
C GLY A 282 -9.44 -19.95 4.34
N LYS A 283 -8.67 -19.05 3.73
CA LYS A 283 -7.56 -19.38 2.83
C LYS A 283 -6.27 -18.69 3.23
N ILE A 284 -5.16 -19.30 2.86
CA ILE A 284 -3.80 -18.79 3.07
C ILE A 284 -3.15 -18.61 1.70
N TYR A 285 -2.64 -17.42 1.44
CA TYR A 285 -1.97 -17.07 0.19
C TYR A 285 -0.49 -16.84 0.44
N PRO A 286 0.40 -17.70 -0.10
CA PRO A 286 1.84 -17.49 -0.04
C PRO A 286 2.26 -16.22 -0.77
N ALA A 287 3.06 -15.39 -0.13
CA ALA A 287 3.59 -14.15 -0.70
C ALA A 287 4.98 -13.86 -0.14
N ILE A 288 5.61 -12.78 -0.61
CA ILE A 288 6.82 -12.23 0.00
C ILE A 288 6.64 -10.75 0.31
N LEU A 289 7.46 -10.21 1.21
CA LEU A 289 7.61 -8.77 1.35
C LEU A 289 8.40 -8.26 0.14
N GLY A 290 7.69 -7.71 -0.85
CA GLY A 290 8.28 -7.34 -2.14
C GLY A 290 8.64 -5.88 -2.27
N ASP A 291 7.99 -5.01 -1.51
CA ASP A 291 8.19 -3.57 -1.67
C ASP A 291 8.06 -2.78 -0.37
N SER A 292 8.35 -1.48 -0.47
CA SER A 292 8.14 -0.50 0.59
C SER A 292 7.27 0.64 0.06
N GLY A 293 6.24 0.97 0.83
CA GLY A 293 5.25 1.98 0.50
C GLY A 293 5.32 3.23 1.38
N PRO A 294 4.29 4.08 1.28
CA PRO A 294 4.14 5.28 2.10
C PRO A 294 4.12 4.98 3.60
N ASP A 295 4.62 5.92 4.40
CA ASP A 295 4.70 5.76 5.86
C ASP A 295 3.35 5.84 6.58
N THR A 296 2.30 6.20 5.88
CA THR A 296 0.93 6.41 6.40
C THR A 296 -0.08 5.39 5.91
N LYS A 297 0.40 4.28 5.30
CA LYS A 297 -0.45 3.29 4.66
C LYS A 297 0.07 1.88 4.91
N VAL A 298 -0.82 0.95 5.23
CA VAL A 298 -0.52 -0.49 5.38
C VAL A 298 -1.52 -1.32 4.58
N GLY A 299 -1.27 -2.63 4.50
CA GLY A 299 -2.16 -3.55 3.80
C GLY A 299 -2.04 -3.50 2.28
N GLU A 300 -1.05 -2.82 1.70
CA GLU A 300 -0.86 -2.83 0.25
C GLU A 300 -0.34 -4.20 -0.23
N ALA A 301 -0.94 -4.69 -1.31
CA ALA A 301 -0.55 -5.94 -1.96
C ALA A 301 -0.57 -5.82 -3.48
N SER A 302 0.21 -6.68 -4.14
CA SER A 302 0.22 -6.78 -5.58
C SER A 302 -1.17 -7.04 -6.15
N LEU A 303 -1.46 -6.53 -7.34
CA LEU A 303 -2.72 -6.77 -8.04
C LEU A 303 -3.02 -8.29 -8.16
N LYS A 304 -1.99 -9.11 -8.42
CA LYS A 304 -2.10 -10.58 -8.45
C LYS A 304 -2.71 -11.15 -7.18
N LEU A 305 -2.20 -10.73 -6.03
CA LEU A 305 -2.68 -11.18 -4.72
C LEU A 305 -4.05 -10.57 -4.39
N ALA A 306 -4.24 -9.28 -4.64
CA ALA A 306 -5.48 -8.56 -4.38
C ALA A 306 -6.69 -9.16 -5.11
N GLN A 307 -6.50 -9.63 -6.35
CA GLN A 307 -7.53 -10.28 -7.16
C GLN A 307 -7.99 -11.63 -6.61
N GLN A 308 -7.21 -12.27 -5.72
CA GLN A 308 -7.67 -13.47 -5.01
C GLN A 308 -8.74 -13.14 -3.96
N LEU A 309 -8.66 -11.96 -3.36
CA LEU A 309 -9.61 -11.49 -2.34
C LEU A 309 -10.84 -10.85 -3.01
N ASN A 310 -10.63 -10.11 -4.11
CA ASN A 310 -11.66 -9.45 -4.89
C ASN A 310 -11.30 -9.49 -6.38
N PRO A 311 -11.96 -10.32 -7.19
CA PRO A 311 -11.68 -10.41 -8.64
C PRO A 311 -11.84 -9.09 -9.40
N LYS A 312 -12.50 -8.08 -8.82
CA LYS A 312 -12.65 -6.74 -9.39
C LYS A 312 -11.55 -5.77 -8.95
N ALA A 313 -10.61 -6.21 -8.14
CA ALA A 313 -9.49 -5.37 -7.70
C ALA A 313 -8.69 -4.86 -8.90
N SER A 314 -8.29 -3.60 -8.85
CA SER A 314 -7.54 -2.90 -9.89
C SER A 314 -6.71 -1.78 -9.26
N GLY A 315 -5.92 -1.05 -10.02
CA GLY A 315 -5.19 0.12 -9.52
C GLY A 315 -6.07 1.22 -8.90
N THR A 316 -7.40 1.15 -9.08
CA THR A 316 -8.37 2.10 -8.53
C THR A 316 -9.45 1.45 -7.64
N ILE A 317 -9.48 0.13 -7.58
CA ILE A 317 -10.45 -0.65 -6.79
C ILE A 317 -9.66 -1.54 -5.84
N ARG A 318 -9.75 -1.27 -4.54
CA ARG A 318 -9.07 -2.06 -3.53
C ARG A 318 -9.63 -3.47 -3.39
N ALA A 319 -8.85 -4.37 -2.83
CA ALA A 319 -9.29 -5.74 -2.56
C ALA A 319 -10.36 -5.75 -1.46
N THR A 320 -10.13 -5.06 -0.36
CA THR A 320 -11.08 -4.90 0.74
C THR A 320 -10.76 -3.67 1.57
N SER A 321 -11.80 -3.00 2.10
CA SER A 321 -11.65 -1.93 3.10
C SER A 321 -11.82 -2.46 4.53
N SER A 322 -12.14 -3.76 4.69
CA SER A 322 -12.19 -4.39 6.00
C SER A 322 -10.78 -4.74 6.46
N VAL A 323 -10.45 -4.40 7.70
CA VAL A 323 -9.17 -4.76 8.34
C VAL A 323 -9.07 -6.26 8.71
N GLY A 324 -9.87 -7.10 8.06
CA GLY A 324 -9.95 -8.54 8.29
C GLY A 324 -8.90 -9.38 7.54
N VAL A 325 -7.87 -8.78 6.97
CA VAL A 325 -6.76 -9.53 6.36
C VAL A 325 -5.63 -9.67 7.38
N THR A 326 -5.18 -10.90 7.62
CA THR A 326 -4.06 -11.17 8.53
C THR A 326 -2.82 -11.53 7.72
N TYR A 327 -1.74 -10.78 7.90
CA TYR A 327 -0.45 -10.98 7.27
C TYR A 327 0.53 -11.53 8.30
N LEU A 328 1.06 -12.72 8.07
CA LEU A 328 2.06 -13.35 8.93
C LEU A 328 3.39 -13.35 8.18
N PHE A 329 4.27 -12.43 8.55
CA PHE A 329 5.62 -12.38 8.01
C PHE A 329 6.56 -13.22 8.86
N PHE A 330 7.52 -13.86 8.22
CA PHE A 330 8.54 -14.68 8.85
C PHE A 330 9.91 -14.02 8.70
N PRO A 331 10.33 -13.16 9.64
CA PRO A 331 11.61 -12.47 9.56
C PRO A 331 12.79 -13.42 9.44
N GLY A 332 13.73 -13.08 8.53
CA GLY A 332 14.94 -13.88 8.30
C GLY A 332 14.77 -15.05 7.34
N THR A 333 13.63 -15.16 6.65
CA THR A 333 13.38 -16.22 5.66
C THR A 333 13.64 -15.74 4.22
N LYS A 334 14.45 -14.70 4.08
CA LYS A 334 14.72 -14.05 2.80
C LYS A 334 15.10 -15.05 1.72
N LEU A 335 14.27 -15.11 0.69
CA LEU A 335 14.55 -15.88 -0.51
C LEU A 335 15.83 -15.40 -1.20
N SER A 336 16.54 -16.33 -1.82
CA SER A 336 17.64 -15.96 -2.71
C SER A 336 17.08 -15.10 -3.85
N SER A 337 17.69 -13.92 -4.07
CA SER A 337 17.25 -13.00 -5.13
C SER A 337 17.26 -13.69 -6.49
N GLY A 338 16.18 -13.53 -7.24
CA GLY A 338 16.00 -14.12 -8.57
C GLY A 338 15.22 -15.43 -8.62
N ASN A 339 14.88 -16.02 -7.49
CA ASN A 339 14.02 -17.20 -7.45
C ASN A 339 12.55 -16.79 -7.32
N LEU A 340 11.78 -16.94 -8.39
CA LEU A 340 10.32 -16.74 -8.44
C LEU A 340 9.59 -18.09 -8.50
N ASN A 341 10.06 -19.09 -7.79
CA ASN A 341 9.41 -20.40 -7.69
C ASN A 341 8.29 -20.37 -6.63
N TYR A 342 7.07 -20.11 -7.05
CA TYR A 342 5.92 -19.99 -6.16
C TYR A 342 5.56 -21.33 -5.48
N ALA A 343 5.86 -22.46 -6.10
CA ALA A 343 5.68 -23.78 -5.48
C ALA A 343 6.63 -23.94 -4.29
N GLU A 344 7.86 -23.47 -4.42
CA GLU A 344 8.83 -23.43 -3.33
C GLU A 344 8.38 -22.46 -2.21
N TRP A 345 7.86 -21.28 -2.58
CA TRP A 345 7.31 -20.34 -1.58
C TRP A 345 6.18 -20.99 -0.77
N ARG A 346 5.28 -21.70 -1.47
CA ARG A 346 4.19 -22.44 -0.82
C ARG A 346 4.72 -23.50 0.14
N ALA A 347 5.66 -24.31 -0.31
CA ALA A 347 6.26 -25.37 0.52
C ALA A 347 6.93 -24.80 1.78
N GLN A 348 7.73 -23.75 1.63
CA GLN A 348 8.39 -23.10 2.76
C GLN A 348 7.38 -22.42 3.70
N ILE A 349 6.30 -21.81 3.20
CA ILE A 349 5.23 -21.27 4.05
C ILE A 349 4.56 -22.38 4.87
N ILE A 350 4.27 -23.53 4.27
CA ILE A 350 3.70 -24.68 5.00
C ILE A 350 4.65 -25.15 6.12
N GLU A 351 5.95 -25.25 5.83
CA GLU A 351 6.97 -25.61 6.82
C GLU A 351 7.01 -24.57 7.97
N LEU A 352 7.07 -23.29 7.65
CA LEU A 352 7.11 -22.21 8.64
C LEU A 352 5.84 -22.16 9.50
N LEU A 353 4.68 -22.39 8.90
CA LEU A 353 3.43 -22.52 9.64
C LEU A 353 3.46 -23.77 10.54
N GLY A 354 4.08 -24.86 10.07
CA GLY A 354 4.34 -26.06 10.89
C GLY A 354 5.14 -25.78 12.16
N GLU A 355 6.16 -24.90 12.07
CA GLU A 355 6.98 -24.49 13.23
C GLU A 355 6.19 -23.73 14.30
N ILE A 356 5.05 -23.14 13.96
CA ILE A 356 4.20 -22.34 14.87
C ILE A 356 2.87 -23.02 15.23
N GLY A 357 2.79 -24.34 15.06
CA GLY A 357 1.61 -25.13 15.45
C GLY A 357 0.78 -25.69 14.30
N GLY A 358 1.23 -25.45 13.07
CA GLY A 358 0.64 -26.07 11.87
C GLY A 358 -0.56 -25.34 11.29
N VAL A 359 -1.06 -25.92 10.22
CA VAL A 359 -2.30 -25.51 9.53
C VAL A 359 -3.32 -26.65 9.63
N SER A 360 -4.59 -26.33 9.64
CA SER A 360 -5.68 -27.34 9.71
C SER A 360 -5.69 -28.29 8.48
N SER A 361 -5.28 -27.81 7.30
CA SER A 361 -5.08 -28.59 6.08
C SER A 361 -4.17 -27.82 5.12
N GLU A 362 -3.29 -28.52 4.40
CA GLU A 362 -2.47 -27.91 3.35
C GLU A 362 -3.27 -27.46 2.13
N ASP A 363 -4.49 -28.00 1.92
CA ASP A 363 -5.37 -27.63 0.81
C ASP A 363 -5.89 -26.19 0.90
N ILE A 364 -5.86 -25.59 2.10
CA ILE A 364 -6.22 -24.19 2.30
C ILE A 364 -5.11 -23.22 1.88
N VAL A 365 -3.88 -23.72 1.68
CA VAL A 365 -2.75 -22.93 1.21
C VAL A 365 -2.77 -22.87 -0.31
N HIS A 366 -3.01 -21.68 -0.83
CA HIS A 366 -3.19 -21.42 -2.25
C HIS A 366 -1.98 -21.86 -3.09
N THR A 367 -2.25 -22.34 -4.29
CA THR A 367 -1.24 -22.65 -5.33
C THR A 367 -1.36 -21.60 -6.43
N TRP A 368 -0.27 -20.88 -6.69
CA TRP A 368 -0.21 -19.86 -7.74
C TRP A 368 -0.08 -20.45 -9.14
#